data_f0ed6aea00d6ce86a7d276d2b441e567
#
_entry.id   f0ed6aea00d6ce86a7d276d2b441e567
#
_cell.length_a   1.000
_cell.length_b   1.000
_cell.length_c   1.000
_cell.angle_alpha   90.00
_cell.angle_beta   90.00
_cell.angle_gamma   90.00
#
_symmetry.space_group_name_H-M   'P 1'
#
loop_
_entity.id
_entity.type
_entity.pdbx_description
1 polymer ?
#
loop_
_entity_poly.entity_id
_entity_poly.type
_entity_poly.pdbx_seq_one_letter_code
_entity_poly.pdbx_strand_id
1 'polypeptide(L)'
;RTLAAARRTVALALVTGRALRIEGGHYALAEPDQRTADAKENTMQKIAISSEGPTLDDLVDPRFGRAGGFVVVDLPDMSVSYIDNGASQTMSMGAGIETAERVANAGVQVVLSGYVGPKAFDALKAAGIKVCQDVSGTVREAVERFQKGEFPFADAPNK
;
A
#
# COMPACT_ATOMS: atom_id res chain seq x y z
N ARG A 1 -40.74 -15.89 -2.98
CA ARG A 1 -40.14 -16.23 -3.12
C ARG A 1 -39.87 -16.54 -2.94
N THR A 2 -40.12 -16.58 -2.87
CA THR A 2 -39.40 -16.99 -2.85
C THR A 2 -38.73 -17.65 -2.98
N LEU A 3 -38.76 -18.13 -3.24
CA LEU A 3 -37.81 -18.76 -3.31
C LEU A 3 -37.01 -18.46 -4.14
N ALA A 4 -37.43 -17.97 -4.92
CA ALA A 4 -36.59 -17.51 -5.68
C ALA A 4 -36.20 -16.44 -5.15
N ALA A 5 -36.98 -16.00 -4.57
CA ALA A 5 -36.56 -15.09 -3.94
C ALA A 5 -35.98 -15.64 -3.06
N ALA A 6 -36.52 -16.54 -2.72
CA ALA A 6 -35.88 -17.10 -1.94
C ALA A 6 -34.86 -17.61 -2.65
N ARG A 7 -34.91 -17.79 -3.67
CA ARG A 7 -33.92 -18.19 -4.17
C ARG A 7 -33.30 -17.37 -4.80
N ARG A 8 -33.67 -16.53 -5.08
CA ARG A 8 -32.98 -15.75 -5.45
C ARG A 8 -32.63 -15.12 -4.53
N THR A 9 -33.16 -15.16 -3.60
CA THR A 9 -32.69 -14.62 -2.60
C THR A 9 -31.80 -15.37 -2.13
N VAL A 10 -32.05 -16.46 -2.24
CA VAL A 10 -31.16 -17.14 -1.81
C VAL A 10 -30.11 -17.02 -2.62
N ALA A 11 -30.35 -16.97 -3.73
CA ALA A 11 -29.31 -16.87 -4.50
C ALA A 11 -28.68 -15.66 -4.22
N LEU A 12 -29.38 -14.82 -3.97
CA LEU A 12 -28.87 -13.71 -3.72
C LEU A 12 -28.28 -13.76 -2.54
N ALA A 13 -28.83 -14.33 -1.77
CA ALA A 13 -28.28 -14.37 -0.58
C ALA A 13 -27.11 -15.09 -0.75
N LEU A 14 -27.11 -15.90 -1.55
CA LEU A 14 -26.03 -16.49 -1.68
C LEU A 14 -25.11 -15.72 -2.21
N VAL A 15 -25.55 -15.02 -2.98
CA VAL A 15 -24.75 -14.17 -3.52
C VAL A 15 -24.15 -13.45 -2.55
N THR A 16 -24.85 -13.14 -1.66
CA THR A 16 -24.28 -12.44 -0.68
C THR A 16 -23.85 -13.43 0.22
N GLY A 17 -24.00 -14.53 -0.12
CA GLY A 17 -23.53 -15.45 0.74
C GLY A 17 -24.28 -15.60 1.92
N ARG A 18 -25.53 -15.33 1.96
CA ARG A 18 -26.05 -15.40 3.09
C ARG A 18 -27.09 -16.08 3.08
N ALA A 19 -27.30 -16.60 3.19
CA ALA A 19 -28.26 -17.11 3.20
C ALA A 19 -28.65 -17.58 4.19
N LEU A 20 -29.08 -18.00 4.60
CA LEU A 20 -29.35 -18.59 5.43
C LEU A 20 -30.29 -18.65 6.15
N ARG A 21 -30.87 -19.39 6.71
CA ARG A 21 -31.85 -19.45 7.32
C ARG A 21 -31.67 -20.00 8.54
N ILE A 22 -32.10 -19.60 9.38
CA ILE A 22 -31.93 -20.00 10.57
C ILE A 22 -33.09 -20.44 11.14
N GLU A 23 -33.25 -21.55 11.68
CA GLU A 23 -34.33 -22.01 12.08
C GLU A 23 -34.47 -21.91 13.39
N GLY A 24 -35.34 -21.41 13.81
CA GLY A 24 -35.77 -21.43 15.12
C GLY A 24 -34.84 -21.06 16.14
N GLY A 25 -33.84 -20.87 15.96
CA GLY A 25 -33.03 -20.52 16.99
C GLY A 25 -32.92 -19.15 17.07
N HIS A 26 -32.28 -18.72 17.97
CA HIS A 26 -31.95 -17.42 17.89
C HIS A 26 -30.54 -17.46 17.89
N TYR A 27 -29.97 -16.57 17.29
CA TYR A 27 -28.61 -16.51 17.23
C TYR A 27 -28.34 -15.08 17.26
N ALA A 28 -27.20 -14.76 17.67
CA ALA A 28 -26.79 -13.40 17.73
C ALA A 28 -26.03 -13.11 16.49
N LEU A 29 -26.19 -11.97 15.99
CA LEU A 29 -25.38 -11.56 14.92
C LEU A 29 -24.06 -11.33 15.51
N ALA A 30 -23.11 -11.99 15.02
CA ALA A 30 -21.79 -11.79 15.51
C ALA A 30 -21.31 -10.45 15.02
N GLU A 31 -20.72 -9.73 15.87
CA GLU A 31 -20.06 -8.53 15.48
C GLU A 31 -18.91 -8.93 14.58
N PRO A 32 -18.67 -8.22 13.55
CA PRO A 32 -17.55 -8.54 12.70
C PRO A 32 -16.29 -8.41 13.54
N ASP A 33 -15.49 -9.42 13.46
CA ASP A 33 -14.24 -9.37 14.19
C ASP A 33 -13.38 -8.28 13.57
N GLN A 34 -13.01 -7.32 14.36
CA GLN A 34 -12.17 -6.25 13.91
C GLN A 34 -10.89 -6.77 13.25
N ARG A 35 -10.42 -7.88 13.73
CA ARG A 35 -9.20 -8.43 13.17
C ARG A 35 -9.39 -8.94 11.76
N THR A 36 -10.58 -9.42 11.46
CA THR A 36 -10.80 -9.88 10.11
C THR A 36 -10.99 -8.70 9.18
N ALA A 37 -11.51 -7.62 9.68
CA ALA A 37 -11.66 -6.44 8.84
C ALA A 37 -10.28 -5.89 8.49
N ASP A 38 -9.41 -5.85 9.48
CA ASP A 38 -8.06 -5.36 9.24
C ASP A 38 -7.31 -6.25 8.26
N ALA A 39 -7.53 -7.55 8.38
CA ALA A 39 -6.89 -8.49 7.47
C ALA A 39 -7.39 -8.32 6.04
N LYS A 40 -8.64 -7.92 5.88
CA LYS A 40 -9.15 -7.73 4.55
C LYS A 40 -8.62 -6.47 3.91
N GLU A 41 -8.40 -5.45 4.70
CA GLU A 41 -7.90 -4.22 4.17
C GLU A 41 -6.47 -4.33 3.72
N ASN A 42 -5.77 -5.34 4.22
CA ASN A 42 -4.40 -5.51 3.86
C ASN A 42 -4.22 -6.28 2.56
N THR A 43 -5.30 -6.56 1.87
CA THR A 43 -5.23 -7.31 0.65
C THR A 43 -4.99 -6.35 -0.50
N MET A 44 -4.06 -6.62 -1.35
CA MET A 44 -3.83 -5.85 -2.56
C MET A 44 -3.28 -4.44 -2.25
N GLN A 45 -2.19 -4.38 -1.59
CA GLN A 45 -1.52 -3.12 -1.31
C GLN A 45 -0.24 -3.03 -2.12
N LYS A 46 -0.11 -1.94 -2.83
CA LYS A 46 1.08 -1.71 -3.63
C LYS A 46 1.97 -0.70 -2.92
N ILE A 47 3.18 -1.10 -2.62
CA ILE A 47 4.12 -0.25 -1.92
C ILE A 47 5.33 0.02 -2.78
N ALA A 48 5.91 1.19 -2.67
CA ALA A 48 7.13 1.57 -3.38
C ALA A 48 8.21 1.90 -2.38
N ILE A 49 9.38 1.33 -2.56
CA ILE A 49 10.52 1.55 -1.69
C ILE A 49 11.62 2.23 -2.50
N SER A 50 12.10 3.39 -2.06
CA SER A 50 13.20 4.06 -2.73
C SER A 50 14.42 3.16 -2.68
N SER A 51 15.09 2.96 -3.80
CA SER A 51 16.13 1.96 -3.91
C SER A 51 17.27 2.43 -4.79
N GLU A 52 18.45 1.92 -4.51
CA GLU A 52 19.60 2.17 -5.33
C GLU A 52 19.65 1.27 -6.56
N GLY A 53 18.85 0.20 -6.58
CA GLY A 53 18.80 -0.73 -7.70
C GLY A 53 17.45 -1.41 -7.81
N PRO A 54 17.28 -2.27 -8.80
CA PRO A 54 15.96 -2.83 -9.14
C PRO A 54 15.57 -4.08 -8.35
N THR A 55 16.38 -4.53 -7.41
CA THR A 55 16.11 -5.80 -6.73
C THR A 55 15.76 -5.61 -5.27
N LEU A 56 15.21 -6.66 -4.68
CA LEU A 56 14.89 -6.64 -3.26
C LEU A 56 16.14 -6.65 -2.37
N ASP A 57 17.27 -7.04 -2.92
CA ASP A 57 18.51 -7.12 -2.16
C ASP A 57 19.33 -5.82 -2.22
N ASP A 58 18.87 -4.87 -3.03
CA ASP A 58 19.53 -3.57 -3.09
C ASP A 58 19.18 -2.74 -1.86
N LEU A 59 20.00 -1.75 -1.60
CA LEU A 59 19.79 -0.90 -0.43
C LEU A 59 18.70 0.12 -0.67
N VAL A 60 18.02 0.49 0.39
CA VAL A 60 17.07 1.58 0.35
C VAL A 60 17.84 2.88 0.13
N ASP A 61 17.45 3.64 -0.89
CA ASP A 61 18.05 4.95 -1.10
C ASP A 61 17.40 5.91 -0.08
N PRO A 62 18.19 6.61 0.71
CA PRO A 62 17.61 7.49 1.73
C PRO A 62 16.88 8.70 1.16
N ARG A 63 17.06 9.00 -0.13
CA ARG A 63 16.49 10.20 -0.72
C ARG A 63 15.33 9.85 -1.61
N PHE A 64 14.14 10.31 -1.27
CA PHE A 64 12.97 10.01 -2.09
C PHE A 64 13.07 10.63 -3.49
N GLY A 65 13.25 11.94 -3.55
CA GLY A 65 13.19 12.65 -4.82
C GLY A 65 14.37 12.40 -5.75
N ARG A 66 15.46 11.88 -5.21
CA ARG A 66 16.67 11.65 -5.99
C ARG A 66 17.15 10.21 -5.91
N ALA A 67 16.26 9.31 -5.55
CA ALA A 67 16.55 7.89 -5.57
C ALA A 67 16.82 7.45 -7.01
N GLY A 68 17.62 6.43 -7.17
CA GLY A 68 17.86 5.84 -8.49
C GLY A 68 16.60 5.26 -9.07
N GLY A 69 15.74 4.74 -8.22
CA GLY A 69 14.47 4.19 -8.63
C GLY A 69 13.66 3.70 -7.45
N PHE A 70 12.60 3.00 -7.74
CA PHE A 70 11.74 2.43 -6.71
C PHE A 70 11.45 0.98 -7.02
N VAL A 71 11.65 0.14 -6.03
CA VAL A 71 11.17 -1.23 -6.12
C VAL A 71 9.73 -1.21 -5.65
N VAL A 72 8.83 -1.66 -6.50
CA VAL A 72 7.40 -1.69 -6.18
C VAL A 72 7.01 -3.12 -5.88
N VAL A 73 6.39 -3.31 -4.75
CA VAL A 73 5.96 -4.64 -4.31
C VAL A 73 4.46 -4.65 -4.13
N ASP A 74 3.82 -5.62 -4.73
CA ASP A 74 2.38 -5.82 -4.58
C ASP A 74 2.16 -6.86 -3.50
N LEU A 75 1.48 -6.47 -2.44
CA LEU A 75 1.15 -7.37 -1.34
C LEU A 75 -0.27 -7.89 -1.51
N PRO A 76 -0.52 -9.13 -1.13
CA PRO A 76 0.37 -10.08 -0.48
C PRO A 76 1.19 -10.94 -1.42
N ASP A 77 1.02 -10.79 -2.72
CA ASP A 77 1.64 -11.67 -3.69
C ASP A 77 3.15 -11.57 -3.75
N MET A 78 3.70 -10.49 -3.26
CA MET A 78 5.13 -10.18 -3.33
C MET A 78 5.63 -10.07 -4.77
N SER A 79 4.75 -9.66 -5.68
CA SER A 79 5.15 -9.36 -7.05
C SER A 79 6.00 -8.10 -7.05
N VAL A 80 7.12 -8.15 -7.74
CA VAL A 80 8.08 -7.07 -7.71
C VAL A 80 8.19 -6.43 -9.09
N SER A 81 8.16 -5.12 -9.13
CA SER A 81 8.44 -4.36 -10.34
C SER A 81 9.33 -3.18 -9.97
N TYR A 82 9.84 -2.47 -10.98
CA TYR A 82 10.78 -1.40 -10.73
C TYR A 82 10.38 -0.16 -11.52
N ILE A 83 10.49 1.00 -10.87
CA ILE A 83 10.25 2.28 -11.53
C ILE A 83 11.58 2.99 -11.58
N ASP A 84 12.07 3.26 -12.77
CA ASP A 84 13.32 4.00 -12.92
C ASP A 84 13.08 5.49 -12.63
N ASN A 85 13.91 6.07 -11.82
CA ASN A 85 13.82 7.48 -11.44
C ASN A 85 15.12 8.23 -11.74
N GLY A 86 16.01 7.64 -12.52
CA GLY A 86 17.32 8.21 -12.79
C GLY A 86 17.29 9.63 -13.33
N ALA A 87 16.27 9.96 -14.11
CA ALA A 87 16.12 11.31 -14.64
C ALA A 87 15.98 12.37 -13.54
N SER A 88 15.32 12.02 -12.46
CA SER A 88 15.10 12.96 -11.35
C SER A 88 16.38 13.24 -10.56
N GLN A 89 17.36 12.36 -10.66
CA GLN A 89 18.63 12.56 -9.96
C GLN A 89 19.37 13.80 -10.45
N THR A 90 19.22 14.12 -11.72
CA THR A 90 19.94 15.23 -12.33
C THR A 90 19.16 16.53 -12.39
N MET A 91 17.91 16.52 -11.93
CA MET A 91 17.10 17.71 -11.96
C MET A 91 17.58 18.74 -10.95
N SER A 92 17.64 19.98 -11.37
CA SER A 92 18.03 21.06 -10.46
C SER A 92 16.91 21.40 -9.48
N MET A 93 15.66 21.27 -9.91
CA MET A 93 14.50 21.55 -9.07
C MET A 93 13.36 20.65 -9.46
N GLY A 94 12.45 20.43 -8.53
CA GLY A 94 11.24 19.69 -8.81
C GLY A 94 11.35 18.17 -8.78
N ALA A 95 12.54 17.63 -8.52
CA ALA A 95 12.75 16.19 -8.52
C ALA A 95 11.75 15.45 -7.62
N GLY A 96 11.50 16.00 -6.45
CA GLY A 96 10.58 15.33 -5.52
C GLY A 96 9.13 15.30 -6.00
N ILE A 97 8.70 16.35 -6.68
CA ILE A 97 7.33 16.42 -7.19
C ILE A 97 7.17 15.45 -8.35
N GLU A 98 8.11 15.48 -9.29
CA GLU A 98 8.07 14.57 -10.42
C GLU A 98 8.11 13.13 -9.97
N THR A 99 8.96 12.82 -8.98
CA THR A 99 9.04 11.48 -8.42
C THR A 99 7.70 11.07 -7.81
N ALA A 100 7.05 11.98 -7.08
CA ALA A 100 5.75 11.69 -6.47
C ALA A 100 4.70 11.40 -7.55
N GLU A 101 4.71 12.15 -8.65
CA GLU A 101 3.79 11.90 -9.74
C GLU A 101 4.05 10.55 -10.41
N ARG A 102 5.32 10.22 -10.58
CA ARG A 102 5.71 8.95 -11.18
C ARG A 102 5.22 7.77 -10.36
N VAL A 103 5.40 7.85 -9.05
CA VAL A 103 4.95 6.84 -8.13
C VAL A 103 3.41 6.77 -8.10
N ALA A 104 2.75 7.92 -8.11
CA ALA A 104 1.29 7.97 -8.11
C ALA A 104 0.72 7.33 -9.37
N ASN A 105 1.34 7.60 -10.52
CA ASN A 105 0.89 7.03 -11.79
C ASN A 105 1.06 5.51 -11.83
N ALA A 106 1.95 4.97 -11.02
CA ALA A 106 2.13 3.53 -10.93
C ALA A 106 1.09 2.85 -10.03
N GLY A 107 0.23 3.64 -9.39
CA GLY A 107 -0.82 3.09 -8.55
C GLY A 107 -0.36 2.71 -7.16
N VAL A 108 0.75 3.27 -6.72
CA VAL A 108 1.30 2.96 -5.40
C VAL A 108 0.45 3.60 -4.31
N GLN A 109 0.28 2.91 -3.22
CA GLN A 109 -0.52 3.36 -2.08
C GLN A 109 0.32 3.78 -0.89
N VAL A 110 1.53 3.24 -0.78
CA VAL A 110 2.45 3.56 0.31
C VAL A 110 3.85 3.70 -0.23
N VAL A 111 4.59 4.68 0.29
CA VAL A 111 5.98 4.89 -0.05
C VAL A 111 6.84 4.69 1.19
N LEU A 112 7.94 3.95 1.03
CA LEU A 112 8.92 3.75 2.08
C LEU A 112 10.23 4.40 1.62
N SER A 113 10.75 5.32 2.41
CA SER A 113 11.99 6.02 2.06
C SER A 113 12.71 6.50 3.32
N GLY A 114 13.94 6.89 3.18
CA GLY A 114 14.68 7.43 4.32
C GLY A 114 14.14 8.80 4.70
N TYR A 115 14.11 9.74 3.76
CA TYR A 115 13.51 11.03 4.03
C TYR A 115 12.83 11.58 2.78
N VAL A 116 11.79 12.35 3.03
CA VAL A 116 10.96 12.93 1.98
C VAL A 116 10.87 14.42 2.25
N GLY A 117 11.25 15.22 1.28
CA GLY A 117 11.18 16.68 1.41
C GLY A 117 9.74 17.19 1.41
N PRO A 118 9.53 18.45 1.84
CA PRO A 118 8.18 18.97 1.98
C PRO A 118 7.37 18.98 0.69
N LYS A 119 7.96 19.35 -0.42
CA LYS A 119 7.21 19.40 -1.68
C LYS A 119 6.80 18.01 -2.15
N ALA A 120 7.69 17.04 -1.98
CA ALA A 120 7.39 15.67 -2.34
C ALA A 120 6.33 15.09 -1.41
N PHE A 121 6.45 15.40 -0.13
CA PHE A 121 5.49 14.93 0.86
C PHE A 121 4.08 15.46 0.55
N ASP A 122 3.97 16.76 0.24
CA ASP A 122 2.70 17.37 -0.09
C ASP A 122 2.10 16.76 -1.37
N ALA A 123 2.95 16.48 -2.36
CA ALA A 123 2.48 15.87 -3.60
C ALA A 123 1.99 14.45 -3.37
N LEU A 124 2.69 13.67 -2.56
CA LEU A 124 2.27 12.32 -2.21
C LEU A 124 0.97 12.33 -1.43
N LYS A 125 0.86 13.25 -0.48
CA LYS A 125 -0.34 13.37 0.34
C LYS A 125 -1.55 13.76 -0.53
N ALA A 126 -1.35 14.68 -1.45
CA ALA A 126 -2.40 15.10 -2.37
C ALA A 126 -2.87 13.94 -3.26
N ALA A 127 -1.98 13.01 -3.57
CA ALA A 127 -2.31 11.82 -4.35
C ALA A 127 -2.92 10.70 -3.50
N GLY A 128 -3.04 10.91 -2.19
CA GLY A 128 -3.60 9.91 -1.30
C GLY A 128 -2.60 8.80 -0.92
N ILE A 129 -1.32 9.04 -1.14
CA ILE A 129 -0.28 8.05 -0.86
C ILE A 129 0.25 8.26 0.56
N LYS A 130 0.32 7.20 1.32
CA LYS A 130 0.89 7.26 2.67
C LYS A 130 2.40 7.15 2.60
N VAL A 131 3.07 7.74 3.54
CA VAL A 131 4.54 7.80 3.54
C VAL A 131 5.08 7.24 4.84
N CYS A 132 6.07 6.36 4.75
CA CYS A 132 6.84 5.90 5.89
C CYS A 132 8.26 6.44 5.71
N GLN A 133 8.80 7.03 6.74
CA GLN A 133 10.10 7.68 6.72
C GLN A 133 11.09 6.93 7.61
N ASP A 134 12.34 7.33 7.53
CA ASP A 134 13.42 6.72 8.33
C ASP A 134 13.62 5.24 8.02
N VAL A 135 13.35 4.86 6.79
CA VAL A 135 13.52 3.49 6.34
C VAL A 135 14.97 3.30 5.89
N SER A 136 15.57 2.22 6.29
CA SER A 136 16.96 1.91 5.95
C SER A 136 17.15 0.40 5.85
N GLY A 137 18.31 -0.01 5.34
CA GLY A 137 18.61 -1.41 5.14
C GLY A 137 18.33 -1.82 3.70
N THR A 138 18.07 -3.09 3.47
CA THR A 138 17.73 -3.55 2.12
C THR A 138 16.25 -3.36 1.87
N VAL A 139 15.89 -3.36 0.59
CA VAL A 139 14.47 -3.27 0.20
C VAL A 139 13.69 -4.42 0.82
N ARG A 140 14.27 -5.61 0.84
CA ARG A 140 13.63 -6.80 1.42
C ARG A 140 13.32 -6.59 2.90
N GLU A 141 14.31 -6.10 3.64
CA GLU A 141 14.12 -5.82 5.07
C GLU A 141 13.04 -4.76 5.28
N ALA A 142 13.02 -3.75 4.43
CA ALA A 142 12.01 -2.69 4.52
C ALA A 142 10.61 -3.25 4.32
N VAL A 143 10.42 -4.13 3.36
CA VAL A 143 9.12 -4.77 3.11
C VAL A 143 8.71 -5.61 4.31
N GLU A 144 9.62 -6.42 4.84
CA GLU A 144 9.32 -7.29 5.98
C GLU A 144 8.93 -6.46 7.21
N ARG A 145 9.68 -5.41 7.48
CA ARG A 145 9.39 -4.55 8.62
C ARG A 145 8.07 -3.79 8.44
N PHE A 146 7.77 -3.41 7.21
CA PHE A 146 6.50 -2.78 6.92
C PHE A 146 5.34 -3.75 7.18
N GLN A 147 5.48 -5.00 6.76
CA GLN A 147 4.43 -6.00 7.00
C GLN A 147 4.23 -6.28 8.49
N LYS A 148 5.27 -6.09 9.28
CA LYS A 148 5.18 -6.25 10.74
C LYS A 148 4.61 -5.00 11.41
N GLY A 149 4.38 -3.94 10.64
CA GLY A 149 3.83 -2.70 11.20
C GLY A 149 4.84 -1.86 11.95
N GLU A 150 6.14 -2.04 11.66
CA GLU A 150 7.18 -1.32 12.36
C GLU A 150 7.33 0.14 11.94
N PHE A 151 6.80 0.51 10.79
CA PHE A 151 6.93 1.87 10.30
C PHE A 151 5.61 2.62 10.44
N PRO A 152 5.58 3.68 11.24
CA PRO A 152 4.38 4.50 11.32
C PRO A 152 4.25 5.36 10.07
N PHE A 153 3.03 5.70 9.74
CA PHE A 153 2.81 6.63 8.63
C PHE A 153 3.14 8.04 9.11
N ALA A 154 3.86 8.76 8.28
CA ALA A 154 4.30 10.11 8.61
C ALA A 154 3.18 11.12 8.39
N ASP A 155 3.10 12.09 9.28
CA ASP A 155 2.15 13.19 9.16
C ASP A 155 2.80 14.44 8.62
N ALA A 156 4.11 14.49 8.58
CA ALA A 156 4.87 15.65 8.13
C ALA A 156 6.18 15.20 7.50
N PRO A 157 6.76 16.05 6.64
CA PRO A 157 8.04 15.70 6.03
C PRO A 157 9.14 15.72 7.09
N ASN A 158 10.15 14.88 6.91
CA ASN A 158 11.29 14.82 7.83
C ASN A 158 12.55 15.44 7.26
N LYS A 159 12.43 16.24 6.21
CA LYS A 159 13.58 16.89 5.60
C LYS A 159 13.20 18.30 5.16
#